data_2ed175f21743a7a3db2c2895a720c84c
#
_entry.id   2ed175f21743a7a3db2c2895a720c84c
#
_cell.length_a   1.000
_cell.length_b   1.000
_cell.length_c   1.000
_cell.angle_alpha   90.00
_cell.angle_beta   90.00
_cell.angle_gamma   90.00
#
_symmetry.space_group_name_H-M   'P 1'
#
loop_
_entity.id
_entity.type
_entity.pdbx_description
1 polymer ?
#
loop_
_entity_poly.entity_id
_entity_poly.type
_entity_poly.pdbx_seq_one_letter_code
_entity_poly.pdbx_strand_id
1 'polypeptide(L)'
;MGLLVRILRTIIRNDAMKTDPDEIYGWRVFALVFAACFGGMLFGWDTGAISGVLAMDQTKVKFGYDGWGSKATTTMEQNIVSTLQAGCFLACFFTGYLADRFGRRWCLIGTGLFTTVGVIFQAASAAKGQIAVMYVGRFIAGMGVGAASTLTPLYVSECAPRAIRGALTCMSNEYA
;
A
#
# COMPACT_ATOMS: atom_id res chain seq x y z
N MET A 1 -18.50 26.65 -14.06
CA MET A 1 -18.80 25.27 -13.65
C MET A 1 -17.85 24.33 -14.35
N GLY A 2 -16.87 23.78 -13.64
CA GLY A 2 -15.77 23.01 -14.25
C GLY A 2 -16.29 21.71 -14.89
N LEU A 3 -15.67 21.29 -15.98
CA LEU A 3 -15.97 20.06 -16.72
C LEU A 3 -16.01 18.83 -15.76
N LEU A 4 -15.12 18.81 -14.79
CA LEU A 4 -15.01 17.78 -13.73
C LEU A 4 -16.27 17.66 -12.87
N VAL A 5 -16.86 18.77 -12.44
CA VAL A 5 -18.12 18.77 -11.64
C VAL A 5 -19.28 18.24 -12.48
N ARG A 6 -19.29 18.54 -13.77
CA ARG A 6 -20.33 18.04 -14.70
C ARG A 6 -20.21 16.54 -14.91
N ILE A 7 -19.00 16.00 -15.06
CA ILE A 7 -18.73 14.57 -15.19
C ILE A 7 -19.13 13.84 -13.90
N LEU A 8 -18.76 14.37 -12.73
CA LEU A 8 -19.13 13.79 -11.44
C LEU A 8 -20.63 13.71 -11.23
N ARG A 9 -21.38 14.77 -11.57
CA ARG A 9 -22.84 14.78 -11.48
C ARG A 9 -23.51 13.78 -12.41
N THR A 10 -22.83 13.41 -13.50
CA THR A 10 -23.36 12.41 -14.46
C THR A 10 -23.11 10.99 -13.96
N ILE A 11 -21.96 10.75 -13.32
CA ILE A 11 -21.56 9.42 -12.84
C ILE A 11 -22.18 9.12 -11.47
N ILE A 12 -22.16 10.10 -10.55
CA ILE A 12 -22.64 9.92 -9.18
C ILE A 12 -23.98 10.64 -9.05
N ARG A 13 -25.07 9.90 -9.22
CA ARG A 13 -26.45 10.38 -9.00
C ARG A 13 -26.75 10.44 -7.50
N ASN A 14 -26.22 11.43 -6.79
CA ASN A 14 -26.50 11.61 -5.37
C ASN A 14 -27.16 12.98 -5.14
N ASP A 15 -28.36 12.99 -4.53
CA ASP A 15 -29.09 14.22 -4.24
C ASP A 15 -28.36 15.16 -3.27
N ALA A 16 -27.45 14.65 -2.46
CA ALA A 16 -26.59 15.45 -1.58
C ALA A 16 -25.70 16.44 -2.36
N MET A 17 -25.31 16.12 -3.60
CA MET A 17 -24.55 17.04 -4.46
C MET A 17 -25.29 18.32 -4.86
N LYS A 18 -26.60 18.35 -4.70
CA LYS A 18 -27.41 19.57 -5.01
C LYS A 18 -27.32 20.61 -3.91
N THR A 19 -27.01 20.18 -2.68
CA THR A 19 -26.99 21.03 -1.49
C THR A 19 -25.61 21.56 -1.17
N ASP A 20 -24.54 20.90 -1.68
CA ASP A 20 -23.15 21.25 -1.39
C ASP A 20 -22.65 22.34 -2.38
N PRO A 21 -21.85 23.33 -1.89
CA PRO A 21 -21.23 24.33 -2.76
C PRO A 21 -20.24 23.71 -3.74
N ASP A 22 -20.24 24.16 -4.99
CA ASP A 22 -19.39 23.64 -6.08
C ASP A 22 -17.88 23.76 -5.79
N GLU A 23 -17.48 24.66 -4.90
CA GLU A 23 -16.09 24.91 -4.50
C GLU A 23 -15.45 23.73 -3.77
N ILE A 24 -16.25 22.89 -3.10
CA ILE A 24 -15.80 21.72 -2.35
C ILE A 24 -15.32 20.62 -3.30
N TYR A 25 -15.84 20.56 -4.52
CA TYR A 25 -15.49 19.58 -5.56
C TYR A 25 -14.29 20.02 -6.42
N GLY A 26 -13.36 20.76 -5.84
CA GLY A 26 -12.19 21.28 -6.51
C GLY A 26 -11.14 20.21 -6.81
N TRP A 27 -10.21 20.56 -7.69
CA TRP A 27 -9.04 19.75 -8.07
C TRP A 27 -8.27 19.15 -6.89
N ARG A 28 -8.23 19.84 -5.73
CA ARG A 28 -7.49 19.41 -4.55
C ARG A 28 -7.97 18.07 -4.00
N VAL A 29 -9.27 17.79 -4.02
CA VAL A 29 -9.84 16.51 -3.57
C VAL A 29 -9.42 15.38 -4.50
N PHE A 30 -9.43 15.62 -5.82
CA PHE A 30 -8.98 14.63 -6.79
C PHE A 30 -7.48 14.34 -6.69
N ALA A 31 -6.67 15.37 -6.52
CA ALA A 31 -5.23 15.21 -6.30
C ALA A 31 -4.92 14.40 -5.04
N LEU A 32 -5.70 14.60 -3.97
CA LEU A 32 -5.56 13.85 -2.72
C LEU A 32 -5.91 12.37 -2.92
N VAL A 33 -7.03 12.08 -3.59
CA VAL A 33 -7.45 10.70 -3.89
C VAL A 33 -6.44 10.02 -4.82
N PHE A 34 -6.00 10.72 -5.85
CA PHE A 34 -4.98 10.20 -6.77
C PHE A 34 -3.68 9.85 -6.03
N ALA A 35 -3.21 10.73 -5.14
CA ALA A 35 -2.05 10.45 -4.29
C ALA A 35 -2.28 9.25 -3.36
N ALA A 36 -3.50 9.09 -2.85
CA ALA A 36 -3.87 7.95 -2.02
C ALA A 36 -3.88 6.63 -2.82
N CYS A 37 -4.40 6.64 -4.06
CA CYS A 37 -4.38 5.47 -4.94
C CYS A 37 -2.95 4.99 -5.25
N PHE A 38 -1.97 5.90 -5.33
CA PHE A 38 -0.57 5.50 -5.46
C PHE A 38 -0.05 4.66 -4.30
N GLY A 39 -0.54 4.91 -3.08
CA GLY A 39 -0.21 4.09 -1.90
C GLY A 39 -0.65 2.64 -2.07
N GLY A 40 -1.87 2.41 -2.57
CA GLY A 40 -2.36 1.06 -2.87
C GLY A 40 -1.61 0.39 -4.02
N MET A 41 -1.31 1.14 -5.09
CA MET A 41 -0.54 0.64 -6.22
C MET A 41 0.86 0.16 -5.83
N LEU A 42 1.50 0.80 -4.85
CA LEU A 42 2.81 0.36 -4.33
C LEU A 42 2.75 -1.03 -3.71
N PHE A 43 1.67 -1.39 -3.03
CA PHE A 43 1.47 -2.73 -2.48
C PHE A 43 1.41 -3.79 -3.59
N GLY A 44 0.60 -3.56 -4.61
CA GLY A 44 0.50 -4.46 -5.77
C GLY A 44 1.84 -4.60 -6.51
N TRP A 45 2.56 -3.48 -6.68
CA TRP A 45 3.89 -3.46 -7.29
C TRP A 45 4.90 -4.29 -6.50
N ASP A 46 4.98 -4.13 -5.17
CA ASP A 46 5.93 -4.87 -4.34
C ASP A 46 5.67 -6.38 -4.41
N THR A 47 4.41 -6.79 -4.35
CA THR A 47 4.02 -8.20 -4.46
C THR A 47 4.34 -8.78 -5.84
N GLY A 48 4.07 -8.03 -6.90
CA GLY A 48 4.38 -8.42 -8.28
C GLY A 48 5.88 -8.48 -8.56
N ALA A 49 6.63 -7.48 -8.12
CA ALA A 49 8.07 -7.39 -8.32
C ALA A 49 8.81 -8.54 -7.64
N ILE A 50 8.42 -8.91 -6.41
CA ILE A 50 9.11 -9.99 -5.70
C ILE A 50 8.85 -11.35 -6.34
N SER A 51 7.64 -11.61 -6.80
CA SER A 51 7.35 -12.88 -7.50
C SER A 51 8.21 -13.00 -8.76
N GLY A 52 8.40 -11.91 -9.50
CA GLY A 52 9.30 -11.87 -10.65
C GLY A 52 10.77 -12.11 -10.26
N VAL A 53 11.25 -11.48 -9.18
CA VAL A 53 12.64 -11.64 -8.71
C VAL A 53 12.89 -13.06 -8.21
N LEU A 54 11.98 -13.67 -7.47
CA LEU A 54 12.11 -15.04 -6.97
C LEU A 54 12.08 -16.08 -8.09
N ALA A 55 11.38 -15.81 -9.19
CA ALA A 55 11.34 -16.69 -10.36
C ALA A 55 12.66 -16.73 -11.15
N MET A 56 13.56 -15.74 -10.96
CA MET A 56 14.85 -15.69 -11.67
C MET A 56 15.82 -16.76 -11.17
N ASP A 57 16.40 -17.54 -12.09
CA ASP A 57 17.38 -18.58 -11.75
C ASP A 57 18.64 -18.00 -11.06
N GLN A 58 19.06 -16.78 -11.40
CA GLN A 58 20.15 -16.10 -10.74
C GLN A 58 19.90 -15.87 -9.23
N THR A 59 18.65 -15.65 -8.86
CA THR A 59 18.24 -15.47 -7.46
C THR A 59 18.37 -16.78 -6.71
N LYS A 60 17.98 -17.90 -7.31
CA LYS A 60 18.07 -19.25 -6.75
C LYS A 60 19.51 -19.63 -6.44
N VAL A 61 20.42 -19.39 -7.40
CA VAL A 61 21.85 -19.62 -7.22
C VAL A 61 22.43 -18.76 -6.11
N LYS A 62 22.07 -17.48 -6.08
CA LYS A 62 22.64 -16.50 -5.13
C LYS A 62 22.22 -16.75 -3.69
N PHE A 63 20.98 -17.18 -3.47
CA PHE A 63 20.47 -17.55 -2.15
C PHE A 63 20.75 -19.00 -1.76
N GLY A 64 21.40 -19.79 -2.64
CA GLY A 64 21.88 -21.16 -2.33
C GLY A 64 20.79 -22.22 -2.26
N TYR A 65 19.64 -22.01 -2.87
CA TYR A 65 18.58 -23.02 -2.97
C TYR A 65 18.44 -23.61 -4.39
N ASP A 66 19.45 -23.38 -5.22
CA ASP A 66 19.58 -24.04 -6.51
C ASP A 66 19.84 -25.54 -6.29
N GLY A 67 19.03 -26.37 -6.95
CA GLY A 67 19.07 -27.83 -6.75
C GLY A 67 18.16 -28.36 -5.65
N TRP A 68 17.44 -27.53 -4.92
CA TRP A 68 16.38 -27.99 -4.02
C TRP A 68 15.19 -28.53 -4.83
N GLY A 69 14.53 -29.57 -4.32
CA GLY A 69 13.36 -30.12 -4.99
C GLY A 69 12.26 -29.05 -5.15
N SER A 70 11.49 -29.12 -6.20
CA SER A 70 10.44 -28.16 -6.57
C SER A 70 9.53 -27.75 -5.39
N LYS A 71 9.19 -28.68 -4.50
CA LYS A 71 8.38 -28.40 -3.31
C LYS A 71 9.12 -27.50 -2.28
N ALA A 72 10.40 -27.72 -2.06
CA ALA A 72 11.16 -26.94 -1.10
C ALA A 72 11.37 -25.50 -1.58
N THR A 73 11.63 -25.30 -2.86
CA THR A 73 11.74 -23.99 -3.51
C THR A 73 10.44 -23.20 -3.37
N THR A 74 9.31 -23.83 -3.73
CA THR A 74 7.99 -23.19 -3.61
C THR A 74 7.65 -22.82 -2.15
N THR A 75 8.01 -23.67 -1.19
CA THR A 75 7.78 -23.38 0.23
C THR A 75 8.58 -22.18 0.69
N MET A 76 9.83 -22.04 0.25
CA MET A 76 10.66 -20.88 0.59
C MET A 76 10.11 -19.59 -0.02
N GLU A 77 9.69 -19.62 -1.27
CA GLU A 77 9.08 -18.48 -1.96
C GLU A 77 7.78 -18.05 -1.25
N GLN A 78 6.94 -18.99 -0.88
CA GLN A 78 5.72 -18.74 -0.11
C GLN A 78 6.00 -18.14 1.26
N ASN A 79 7.02 -18.61 1.97
CA ASN A 79 7.40 -18.07 3.26
C ASN A 79 7.89 -16.61 3.16
N ILE A 80 8.63 -16.27 2.12
CA ILE A 80 9.09 -14.90 1.87
C ILE A 80 7.90 -13.96 1.64
N VAL A 81 6.90 -14.39 0.87
CA VAL A 81 5.68 -13.61 0.63
C VAL A 81 4.83 -13.51 1.90
N SER A 82 4.64 -14.62 2.62
CA SER A 82 3.84 -14.68 3.85
C SER A 82 4.41 -13.81 4.97
N THR A 83 5.73 -13.65 5.02
CA THR A 83 6.38 -12.80 6.03
C THR A 83 5.98 -11.33 5.88
N LEU A 84 5.82 -10.83 4.65
CA LEU A 84 5.31 -9.48 4.41
C LEU A 84 3.87 -9.35 4.91
N GLN A 85 3.01 -10.34 4.61
CA GLN A 85 1.60 -10.33 5.07
C GLN A 85 1.50 -10.38 6.60
N ALA A 86 2.35 -11.15 7.27
CA ALA A 86 2.43 -11.16 8.73
C ALA A 86 2.81 -9.78 9.30
N GLY A 87 3.75 -9.08 8.67
CA GLY A 87 4.09 -7.69 9.02
C GLY A 87 2.90 -6.74 8.84
N CYS A 88 2.17 -6.84 7.71
CA CYS A 88 0.97 -6.05 7.45
C CYS A 88 -0.11 -6.29 8.52
N PHE A 89 -0.37 -7.54 8.87
CA PHE A 89 -1.34 -7.90 9.88
C PHE A 89 -1.01 -7.29 11.24
N LEU A 90 0.24 -7.40 11.68
CA LEU A 90 0.67 -6.82 12.95
C LEU A 90 0.52 -5.28 12.94
N ALA A 91 0.88 -4.63 11.85
CA ALA A 91 0.79 -3.17 11.72
C ALA A 91 -0.65 -2.66 11.83
N CYS A 92 -1.64 -3.38 11.29
CA CYS A 92 -3.05 -2.98 11.36
C CYS A 92 -3.54 -2.75 12.79
N PHE A 93 -3.08 -3.54 13.76
CA PHE A 93 -3.47 -3.37 15.16
C PHE A 93 -2.96 -2.07 15.79
N PHE A 94 -1.74 -1.67 15.46
CA PHE A 94 -1.11 -0.50 16.06
C PHE A 94 -1.43 0.79 15.32
N THR A 95 -1.74 0.69 14.04
CA THR A 95 -1.92 1.85 13.16
C THR A 95 -3.09 2.74 13.59
N GLY A 96 -4.22 2.17 13.99
CA GLY A 96 -5.36 2.94 14.49
C GLY A 96 -4.99 3.80 15.69
N TYR A 97 -4.36 3.19 16.68
CA TYR A 97 -3.93 3.89 17.90
C TYR A 97 -2.88 4.99 17.61
N LEU A 98 -1.92 4.71 16.73
CA LEU A 98 -0.91 5.69 16.33
C LEU A 98 -1.53 6.85 15.55
N ALA A 99 -2.46 6.57 14.66
CA ALA A 99 -3.15 7.56 13.84
C ALA A 99 -3.95 8.56 14.69
N ASP A 100 -4.58 8.09 15.75
CA ASP A 100 -5.34 8.94 16.66
C ASP A 100 -4.43 9.80 17.56
N ARG A 101 -3.26 9.27 17.93
CA ARG A 101 -2.33 9.97 18.84
C ARG A 101 -1.42 10.97 18.13
N PHE A 102 -0.87 10.64 16.98
CA PHE A 102 0.10 11.46 16.24
C PHE A 102 -0.52 12.24 15.08
N GLY A 103 -1.76 11.93 14.74
CA GLY A 103 -2.44 12.49 13.59
C GLY A 103 -2.12 11.74 12.29
N ARG A 104 -3.13 11.65 11.41
CA ARG A 104 -3.11 10.84 10.17
C ARG A 104 -1.96 11.21 9.24
N ARG A 105 -1.67 12.51 9.12
CA ARG A 105 -0.63 13.01 8.21
C ARG A 105 0.78 12.56 8.62
N TRP A 106 1.11 12.65 9.91
CA TRP A 106 2.42 12.25 10.41
C TRP A 106 2.61 10.73 10.39
N CYS A 107 1.53 9.99 10.66
CA CYS A 107 1.54 8.54 10.51
C CYS A 107 1.81 8.11 9.07
N LEU A 108 1.16 8.73 8.07
CA LEU A 108 1.43 8.45 6.66
C LEU A 108 2.89 8.69 6.26
N ILE A 109 3.50 9.77 6.73
CA ILE A 109 4.93 10.03 6.49
C ILE A 109 5.79 8.94 7.17
N GLY A 110 5.43 8.56 8.39
CA GLY A 110 6.10 7.49 9.14
C GLY A 110 6.06 6.15 8.43
N THR A 111 4.89 5.76 7.89
CA THR A 111 4.75 4.50 7.13
C THR A 111 5.63 4.49 5.90
N GLY A 112 5.74 5.60 5.17
CA GLY A 112 6.64 5.74 4.03
C GLY A 112 8.11 5.53 4.41
N LEU A 113 8.55 6.10 5.53
CA LEU A 113 9.91 5.89 6.03
C LEU A 113 10.15 4.43 6.42
N PHE A 114 9.21 3.78 7.12
CA PHE A 114 9.31 2.37 7.48
C PHE A 114 9.41 1.47 6.24
N THR A 115 8.58 1.71 5.24
CA THR A 115 8.63 0.96 3.97
C THR A 115 9.99 1.15 3.28
N THR A 116 10.49 2.39 3.22
CA THR A 116 11.80 2.68 2.60
C THR A 116 12.93 1.94 3.30
N VAL A 117 12.96 1.92 4.63
CA VAL A 117 13.95 1.16 5.41
C VAL A 117 13.84 -0.34 5.10
N GLY A 118 12.64 -0.90 5.06
CA GLY A 118 12.42 -2.30 4.70
C GLY A 118 12.96 -2.65 3.31
N VAL A 119 12.72 -1.78 2.32
CA VAL A 119 13.23 -1.96 0.94
C VAL A 119 14.76 -1.90 0.89
N ILE A 120 15.40 -1.02 1.68
CA ILE A 120 16.87 -0.96 1.77
C ILE A 120 17.42 -2.28 2.32
N PHE A 121 16.79 -2.87 3.35
CA PHE A 121 17.20 -4.18 3.87
C PHE A 121 17.03 -5.31 2.84
N GLN A 122 15.95 -5.28 2.06
CA GLN A 122 15.73 -6.24 0.96
C GLN A 122 16.82 -6.10 -0.11
N ALA A 123 17.16 -4.88 -0.52
CA ALA A 123 18.22 -4.63 -1.49
C ALA A 123 19.59 -5.09 -0.95
N ALA A 124 19.89 -4.84 0.32
CA ALA A 124 21.13 -5.30 0.96
C ALA A 124 21.21 -6.83 1.04
N SER A 125 20.09 -7.52 1.28
CA SER A 125 19.98 -8.98 1.24
C SER A 125 20.34 -9.53 -0.14
N ALA A 126 19.81 -8.93 -1.19
CA ALA A 126 20.12 -9.31 -2.56
C ALA A 126 21.60 -9.15 -2.90
N ALA A 127 22.30 -8.16 -2.31
CA ALA A 127 23.73 -7.98 -2.50
C ALA A 127 24.57 -9.06 -1.79
N LYS A 128 24.20 -9.46 -0.58
CA LYS A 128 24.96 -10.40 0.27
C LYS A 128 24.52 -11.85 0.16
N GLY A 129 23.39 -12.15 -0.48
CA GLY A 129 22.85 -13.52 -0.59
C GLY A 129 22.34 -14.09 0.75
N GLN A 130 22.01 -13.26 1.73
CA GLN A 130 21.55 -13.70 3.05
C GLN A 130 20.01 -13.71 3.13
N ILE A 131 19.42 -14.89 3.14
CA ILE A 131 17.96 -15.09 3.22
C ILE A 131 17.39 -14.48 4.51
N ALA A 132 18.09 -14.57 5.65
CA ALA A 132 17.62 -14.03 6.92
C ALA A 132 17.38 -12.51 6.86
N VAL A 133 18.25 -11.76 6.19
CA VAL A 133 18.09 -10.31 6.01
C VAL A 133 16.90 -9.99 5.11
N MET A 134 16.61 -10.87 4.13
CA MET A 134 15.44 -10.78 3.28
C MET A 134 14.14 -10.88 4.08
N TYR A 135 14.04 -11.85 4.98
CA TYR A 135 12.88 -12.01 5.87
C TYR A 135 12.66 -10.79 6.76
N VAL A 136 13.72 -10.28 7.39
CA VAL A 136 13.66 -9.09 8.24
C VAL A 136 13.22 -7.87 7.43
N GLY A 137 13.79 -7.65 6.24
CA GLY A 137 13.42 -6.56 5.36
C GLY A 137 11.96 -6.65 4.91
N ARG A 138 11.47 -7.86 4.60
CA ARG A 138 10.07 -8.13 4.27
C ARG A 138 9.11 -7.82 5.41
N PHE A 139 9.47 -8.23 6.63
CA PHE A 139 8.64 -7.96 7.79
C PHE A 139 8.52 -6.45 8.08
N ILE A 140 9.64 -5.72 8.03
CA ILE A 140 9.66 -4.26 8.23
C ILE A 140 8.89 -3.54 7.11
N ALA A 141 9.12 -3.91 5.85
CA ALA A 141 8.36 -3.35 4.72
C ALA A 141 6.86 -3.63 4.87
N GLY A 142 6.49 -4.86 5.25
CA GLY A 142 5.12 -5.26 5.52
C GLY A 142 4.44 -4.40 6.59
N MET A 143 5.15 -4.08 7.68
CA MET A 143 4.62 -3.16 8.69
C MET A 143 4.32 -1.78 8.11
N GLY A 144 5.19 -1.23 7.27
CA GLY A 144 4.96 0.06 6.62
C GLY A 144 3.78 0.02 5.63
N VAL A 145 3.75 -0.99 4.77
CA VAL A 145 2.70 -1.16 3.75
C VAL A 145 1.34 -1.43 4.40
N GLY A 146 1.25 -2.31 5.42
CA GLY A 146 0.01 -2.59 6.13
C GLY A 146 -0.55 -1.36 6.85
N ALA A 147 0.31 -0.56 7.47
CA ALA A 147 -0.08 0.70 8.07
C ALA A 147 -0.59 1.71 7.01
N ALA A 148 0.09 1.83 5.87
CA ALA A 148 -0.34 2.69 4.77
C ALA A 148 -1.69 2.26 4.20
N SER A 149 -1.89 0.96 3.99
CA SER A 149 -3.15 0.36 3.48
C SER A 149 -4.35 0.68 4.37
N THR A 150 -4.15 0.72 5.70
CA THR A 150 -5.21 1.07 6.66
C THR A 150 -5.44 2.58 6.72
N LEU A 151 -4.38 3.39 6.71
CA LEU A 151 -4.46 4.84 6.85
C LEU A 151 -5.00 5.55 5.61
N THR A 152 -4.71 5.01 4.43
CA THR A 152 -5.10 5.63 3.15
C THR A 152 -6.61 5.76 3.00
N PRO A 153 -7.42 4.69 3.11
CA PRO A 153 -8.87 4.81 3.01
C PRO A 153 -9.47 5.63 4.15
N LEU A 154 -8.89 5.56 5.35
CA LEU A 154 -9.31 6.38 6.48
C LEU A 154 -9.11 7.87 6.18
N TYR A 155 -7.94 8.26 5.71
CA TYR A 155 -7.63 9.64 5.36
C TYR A 155 -8.50 10.17 4.21
N VAL A 156 -8.73 9.34 3.18
CA VAL A 156 -9.63 9.67 2.08
C VAL A 156 -11.06 9.87 2.59
N SER A 157 -11.54 9.00 3.46
CA SER A 157 -12.90 9.09 4.00
C SER A 157 -13.14 10.34 4.86
N GLU A 158 -12.11 10.84 5.54
CA GLU A 158 -12.18 12.07 6.35
C GLU A 158 -12.11 13.34 5.49
N CYS A 159 -11.31 13.33 4.43
CA CYS A 159 -11.12 14.49 3.55
C CYS A 159 -12.15 14.60 2.43
N ALA A 160 -12.83 13.49 2.09
CA ALA A 160 -13.78 13.46 0.99
C ALA A 160 -15.12 14.12 1.35
N PRO A 161 -15.72 14.92 0.43
CA PRO A 161 -17.06 15.46 0.59
C PRO A 161 -18.09 14.35 0.78
N ARG A 162 -19.14 14.63 1.57
CA ARG A 162 -20.16 13.64 1.94
C ARG A 162 -20.80 12.92 0.74
N ALA A 163 -21.07 13.66 -0.33
CA ALA A 163 -21.77 13.13 -1.50
C ALA A 163 -20.96 12.13 -2.31
N ILE A 164 -19.63 12.23 -2.33
CA ILE A 164 -18.72 11.40 -3.14
C ILE A 164 -17.80 10.52 -2.32
N ARG A 165 -17.88 10.57 -0.98
CA ARG A 165 -17.01 9.82 -0.05
C ARG A 165 -16.97 8.33 -0.37
N GLY A 166 -18.15 7.70 -0.55
CA GLY A 166 -18.22 6.28 -0.85
C GLY A 166 -17.51 5.90 -2.14
N ALA A 167 -17.74 6.66 -3.22
CA ALA A 167 -17.10 6.43 -4.50
C ALA A 167 -15.57 6.58 -4.42
N LEU A 168 -15.08 7.60 -3.72
CA LEU A 168 -13.65 7.84 -3.55
C LEU A 168 -12.96 6.77 -2.69
N THR A 169 -13.65 6.29 -1.65
CA THR A 169 -13.13 5.20 -0.80
C THR A 169 -13.11 3.87 -1.56
N CYS A 170 -14.13 3.57 -2.37
CA CYS A 170 -14.11 2.40 -3.24
C CYS A 170 -12.97 2.46 -4.24
N MET A 171 -12.75 3.59 -4.90
CA MET A 171 -11.62 3.75 -5.82
C MET A 171 -10.27 3.52 -5.12
N SER A 172 -10.08 4.03 -3.91
CA SER A 172 -8.82 3.81 -3.19
C SER A 172 -8.57 2.35 -2.79
N ASN A 173 -9.65 1.55 -2.58
CA ASN A 173 -9.53 0.14 -2.23
C ASN A 173 -9.37 -0.78 -3.45
N GLU A 174 -9.90 -0.40 -4.60
CA GLU A 174 -9.83 -1.25 -5.81
C GLU A 174 -8.43 -1.28 -6.43
N TYR A 175 -7.58 -0.29 -6.10
CA TYR A 175 -6.18 -0.21 -6.53
C TYR A 175 -5.17 -0.66 -5.44
N ALA A 176 -5.64 -1.14 -4.28
CA ALA A 176 -4.82 -1.72 -3.22
C ALA A 176 -4.79 -3.24 -3.29
#